data_3866368ce7b3b3424babaa282cbb83d5
#
_entry.id   3866368ce7b3b3424babaa282cbb83d5
#
_cell.length_a   1.000
_cell.length_b   1.000
_cell.length_c   1.000
_cell.angle_alpha   90.00
_cell.angle_beta   90.00
_cell.angle_gamma   90.00
#
_symmetry.space_group_name_H-M   'P 1'
#
loop_
_entity.id
_entity.type
_entity.pdbx_description
1 polymer ?
#
loop_
_entity_poly.entity_id
_entity_poly.type
_entity_poly.pdbx_seq_one_letter_code
_entity_poly.pdbx_strand_id
1 'polypeptide(L)'
;MNKRGSGFGCWFSLIALICSSALLHAQTFRVATYNVENYLDRPTETRPHPKSAEARAKVRECIRAAKPDVLALQEMGSVSALLELRDSLKAEGLEFPYWEHVAGFDTNIHVAILSRFPLSSRRPHTNDNFLLGGRRLRASRGFGEVDVQVNPRCSFTLITAHLKSKRPVPEADQAEERLEEAKILRGIIQADLAANPRADLIVAGDFNDTKDSASVKTVIGRGRFKLLDTRPAERNGDNASNPPFEPRTITWTHYYGKEDTYSRLDYILLSPGMAGKWVPGDSCVVTIPNWGVGSDHRLIVAAFSAGER
;
A
#
# COMPACT_ATOMS: atom_id res chain seq x y z
N MET A 1 -32.57 86.89 -18.84
CA MET A 1 -31.14 86.68 -19.17
C MET A 1 -30.66 85.40 -18.58
N ASN A 2 -30.28 84.53 -19.47
CA ASN A 2 -29.88 83.12 -19.18
C ASN A 2 -28.55 83.04 -18.47
N LYS A 3 -28.43 82.05 -17.54
CA LYS A 3 -27.18 81.33 -17.29
C LYS A 3 -27.49 79.88 -17.04
N ARG A 4 -27.02 79.01 -17.96
CA ARG A 4 -26.96 77.57 -17.86
C ARG A 4 -25.81 77.17 -16.92
N GLY A 5 -26.07 76.31 -15.98
CA GLY A 5 -25.05 75.65 -15.20
C GLY A 5 -24.99 74.18 -15.57
N SER A 6 -23.87 73.74 -16.13
CA SER A 6 -23.59 72.33 -16.50
C SER A 6 -23.13 71.55 -15.26
N GLY A 7 -23.92 70.53 -14.87
CA GLY A 7 -23.52 69.59 -13.85
C GLY A 7 -22.70 68.45 -14.46
N PHE A 8 -21.44 68.28 -14.00
CA PHE A 8 -20.58 67.13 -14.28
C PHE A 8 -20.93 66.02 -13.32
N GLY A 9 -21.55 64.98 -13.84
CA GLY A 9 -21.79 63.76 -13.08
C GLY A 9 -20.55 62.87 -13.07
N CYS A 10 -19.97 62.71 -11.90
CA CYS A 10 -18.83 61.81 -11.66
C CYS A 10 -19.38 60.39 -11.47
N TRP A 11 -19.15 59.53 -12.44
CA TRP A 11 -19.47 58.11 -12.33
C TRP A 11 -18.30 57.39 -11.61
N PHE A 12 -18.50 57.03 -10.35
CA PHE A 12 -17.60 56.13 -9.64
C PHE A 12 -17.94 54.69 -10.05
N SER A 13 -17.13 54.09 -10.92
CA SER A 13 -17.19 52.64 -11.19
C SER A 13 -16.60 51.91 -10.03
N LEU A 14 -17.44 51.24 -9.23
CA LEU A 14 -17.07 50.33 -8.15
C LEU A 14 -16.65 49.00 -8.78
N ILE A 15 -15.34 48.77 -8.97
CA ILE A 15 -14.81 47.48 -9.36
C ILE A 15 -14.85 46.57 -8.13
N ALA A 16 -15.86 45.72 -8.08
CA ALA A 16 -15.93 44.62 -7.07
C ALA A 16 -14.87 43.57 -7.39
N LEU A 17 -13.78 43.57 -6.63
CA LEU A 17 -12.76 42.52 -6.67
C LEU A 17 -13.37 41.26 -6.05
N ILE A 18 -13.89 40.36 -6.88
CA ILE A 18 -14.33 39.01 -6.42
C ILE A 18 -13.06 38.22 -6.14
N CYS A 19 -12.61 38.22 -4.88
CA CYS A 19 -11.66 37.25 -4.37
C CYS A 19 -12.34 35.88 -4.39
N SER A 20 -12.18 35.13 -5.48
CA SER A 20 -12.46 33.70 -5.50
C SER A 20 -11.46 33.02 -4.57
N SER A 21 -11.82 32.85 -3.30
CA SER A 21 -11.15 31.91 -2.42
C SER A 21 -11.40 30.52 -3.00
N ALA A 22 -10.51 30.06 -3.89
CA ALA A 22 -10.40 28.68 -4.25
C ALA A 22 -10.16 27.93 -2.93
N LEU A 23 -11.18 27.24 -2.43
CA LEU A 23 -11.04 26.24 -1.38
C LEU A 23 -10.00 25.26 -1.92
N LEU A 24 -8.74 25.38 -1.47
CA LEU A 24 -7.74 24.37 -1.67
C LEU A 24 -8.25 23.10 -0.94
N HIS A 25 -9.02 22.29 -1.66
CA HIS A 25 -9.24 20.93 -1.22
C HIS A 25 -7.86 20.31 -1.17
N ALA A 26 -7.41 19.94 0.04
CA ALA A 26 -6.17 19.24 0.21
C ALA A 26 -6.25 17.99 -0.69
N GLN A 27 -5.40 17.96 -1.73
CA GLN A 27 -5.34 16.82 -2.64
C GLN A 27 -5.07 15.57 -1.81
N THR A 28 -5.97 14.61 -1.84
CA THR A 28 -5.77 13.31 -1.19
C THR A 28 -5.26 12.29 -2.20
N PHE A 29 -4.47 11.34 -1.73
CA PHE A 29 -4.05 10.18 -2.50
C PHE A 29 -4.19 8.90 -1.70
N ARG A 30 -4.28 7.78 -2.38
CA ARG A 30 -4.52 6.46 -1.80
C ARG A 30 -3.37 5.51 -2.09
N VAL A 31 -2.89 4.85 -1.05
CA VAL A 31 -1.92 3.75 -1.16
C VAL A 31 -2.60 2.47 -0.73
N ALA A 32 -2.54 1.45 -1.58
CA ALA A 32 -3.10 0.14 -1.31
C ALA A 32 -2.05 -0.95 -1.33
N THR A 33 -2.33 -2.07 -0.66
CA THR A 33 -1.58 -3.31 -0.82
C THR A 33 -2.53 -4.47 -1.07
N TYR A 34 -2.10 -5.40 -1.94
CA TYR A 34 -2.87 -6.56 -2.33
C TYR A 34 -1.99 -7.75 -2.69
N ASN A 35 -2.06 -8.82 -1.91
CA ASN A 35 -1.57 -10.11 -2.34
C ASN A 35 -2.58 -10.67 -3.37
N VAL A 36 -2.13 -10.85 -4.61
CA VAL A 36 -2.98 -11.25 -5.74
C VAL A 36 -2.99 -12.75 -5.98
N GLU A 37 -2.53 -13.53 -5.04
CA GLU A 37 -2.54 -15.00 -5.04
C GLU A 37 -2.10 -15.60 -6.38
N ASN A 38 -0.79 -15.75 -6.57
CA ASN A 38 -0.20 -16.37 -7.77
C ASN A 38 -0.70 -15.78 -9.11
N TYR A 39 -0.61 -14.46 -9.28
CA TYR A 39 -0.94 -13.80 -10.55
C TYR A 39 0.16 -14.08 -11.60
N LEU A 40 0.16 -15.29 -12.12
CA LEU A 40 1.18 -15.81 -13.03
C LEU A 40 0.70 -15.73 -14.50
N ASP A 41 1.61 -15.46 -15.41
CA ASP A 41 1.36 -15.48 -16.87
C ASP A 41 1.52 -16.88 -17.48
N ARG A 42 2.24 -17.77 -16.80
CA ARG A 42 2.49 -19.14 -17.25
C ARG A 42 2.56 -20.12 -16.07
N PRO A 43 2.30 -21.41 -16.30
CA PRO A 43 2.53 -22.44 -15.28
C PRO A 43 4.00 -22.49 -14.86
N THR A 44 4.22 -22.84 -13.60
CA THR A 44 5.54 -23.18 -13.06
C THR A 44 5.49 -24.57 -12.43
N GLU A 45 6.64 -25.17 -12.16
CA GLU A 45 6.72 -26.50 -11.53
C GLU A 45 5.92 -26.58 -10.22
N THR A 46 6.01 -25.56 -9.38
CA THR A 46 5.34 -25.52 -8.08
C THR A 46 3.95 -24.89 -8.12
N ARG A 47 3.56 -24.26 -9.24
CA ARG A 47 2.29 -23.56 -9.48
C ARG A 47 1.80 -23.85 -10.89
N PRO A 48 1.25 -25.08 -11.14
CA PRO A 48 0.90 -25.53 -12.48
C PRO A 48 -0.34 -24.86 -13.08
N HIS A 49 -1.13 -24.15 -12.24
CA HIS A 49 -2.38 -23.51 -12.66
C HIS A 49 -2.29 -21.99 -12.53
N PRO A 50 -2.00 -21.27 -13.63
CA PRO A 50 -2.12 -19.82 -13.65
C PRO A 50 -3.54 -19.37 -13.33
N LYS A 51 -3.66 -18.17 -12.79
CA LYS A 51 -4.95 -17.56 -12.46
C LYS A 51 -5.86 -17.47 -13.70
N SER A 52 -7.11 -17.93 -13.57
CA SER A 52 -8.11 -17.91 -14.66
C SER A 52 -8.45 -16.48 -15.08
N ALA A 53 -9.03 -16.31 -16.26
CA ALA A 53 -9.47 -15.01 -16.76
C ALA A 53 -10.52 -14.37 -15.81
N GLU A 54 -11.43 -15.17 -15.25
CA GLU A 54 -12.43 -14.74 -14.27
C GLU A 54 -11.75 -14.23 -12.97
N ALA A 55 -10.81 -14.98 -12.44
CA ALA A 55 -10.06 -14.59 -11.24
C ALA A 55 -9.24 -13.32 -11.48
N ARG A 56 -8.59 -13.17 -12.65
CA ARG A 56 -7.90 -11.92 -13.02
C ARG A 56 -8.86 -10.73 -13.12
N ALA A 57 -10.05 -10.93 -13.71
CA ALA A 57 -11.09 -9.89 -13.75
C ALA A 57 -11.52 -9.48 -12.35
N LYS A 58 -11.66 -10.44 -11.41
CA LYS A 58 -12.02 -10.16 -10.02
C LYS A 58 -10.91 -9.41 -9.28
N VAL A 59 -9.65 -9.74 -9.49
CA VAL A 59 -8.50 -8.96 -8.99
C VAL A 59 -8.61 -7.50 -9.44
N ARG A 60 -8.88 -7.26 -10.72
CA ARG A 60 -9.03 -5.89 -11.25
C ARG A 60 -10.25 -5.17 -10.68
N GLU A 61 -11.36 -5.88 -10.48
CA GLU A 61 -12.55 -5.32 -9.83
C GLU A 61 -12.24 -4.84 -8.40
N CYS A 62 -11.50 -5.64 -7.61
CA CYS A 62 -11.03 -5.24 -6.28
C CYS A 62 -10.17 -3.97 -6.34
N ILE A 63 -9.21 -3.92 -7.26
CA ILE A 63 -8.32 -2.78 -7.43
C ILE A 63 -9.11 -1.52 -7.82
N ARG A 64 -10.06 -1.64 -8.76
CA ARG A 64 -10.90 -0.51 -9.18
C ARG A 64 -11.83 -0.03 -8.07
N ALA A 65 -12.34 -0.93 -7.23
CA ALA A 65 -13.15 -0.55 -6.07
C ALA A 65 -12.34 0.27 -5.05
N ALA A 66 -11.08 -0.07 -4.86
CA ALA A 66 -10.14 0.69 -3.99
C ALA A 66 -9.77 2.05 -4.57
N LYS A 67 -9.68 2.18 -5.90
CA LYS A 67 -9.19 3.37 -6.63
C LYS A 67 -7.85 3.86 -6.07
N PRO A 68 -6.81 3.02 -5.99
CA PRO A 68 -5.52 3.43 -5.45
C PRO A 68 -4.79 4.34 -6.44
N ASP A 69 -3.99 5.27 -5.93
CA ASP A 69 -3.03 6.03 -6.71
C ASP A 69 -1.67 5.33 -6.76
N VAL A 70 -1.35 4.57 -5.70
CA VAL A 70 -0.18 3.69 -5.61
C VAL A 70 -0.61 2.34 -5.07
N LEU A 71 -0.18 1.26 -5.71
CA LEU A 71 -0.57 -0.10 -5.39
C LEU A 71 0.67 -0.98 -5.22
N ALA A 72 0.86 -1.51 -4.01
CA ALA A 72 1.85 -2.54 -3.69
C ALA A 72 1.22 -3.92 -3.94
N LEU A 73 1.90 -4.77 -4.68
CA LEU A 73 1.42 -6.10 -5.08
C LEU A 73 2.35 -7.17 -4.52
N GLN A 74 1.77 -8.26 -4.04
CA GLN A 74 2.48 -9.48 -3.64
C GLN A 74 1.95 -10.65 -4.46
N GLU A 75 2.78 -11.68 -4.64
CA GLU A 75 2.53 -12.85 -5.49
C GLU A 75 2.32 -12.51 -6.98
N MET A 76 2.94 -11.43 -7.42
CA MET A 76 3.00 -11.09 -8.84
C MET A 76 3.96 -12.04 -9.57
N GLY A 77 3.56 -12.52 -10.73
CA GLY A 77 4.40 -13.31 -11.64
C GLY A 77 5.50 -12.47 -12.28
N SER A 78 5.78 -12.76 -13.55
CA SER A 78 6.81 -12.06 -14.32
C SER A 78 6.47 -10.58 -14.58
N VAL A 79 7.42 -9.85 -15.15
CA VAL A 79 7.16 -8.49 -15.65
C VAL A 79 6.02 -8.48 -16.66
N SER A 80 5.89 -9.52 -17.52
CA SER A 80 4.76 -9.58 -18.46
C SER A 80 3.41 -9.75 -17.78
N ALA A 81 3.33 -10.49 -16.67
CA ALA A 81 2.11 -10.58 -15.87
C ALA A 81 1.74 -9.22 -15.24
N LEU A 82 2.73 -8.48 -14.74
CA LEU A 82 2.51 -7.13 -14.19
C LEU A 82 2.02 -6.17 -15.28
N LEU A 83 2.63 -6.20 -16.47
CA LEU A 83 2.24 -5.33 -17.56
C LEU A 83 0.85 -5.68 -18.10
N GLU A 84 0.49 -6.96 -18.16
CA GLU A 84 -0.86 -7.41 -18.52
C GLU A 84 -1.90 -6.85 -17.52
N LEU A 85 -1.64 -6.96 -16.22
CA LEU A 85 -2.53 -6.40 -15.21
C LEU A 85 -2.66 -4.86 -15.36
N ARG A 86 -1.53 -4.17 -15.52
CA ARG A 86 -1.49 -2.71 -15.73
C ARG A 86 -2.30 -2.27 -16.93
N ASP A 87 -2.09 -2.94 -18.09
CA ASP A 87 -2.70 -2.56 -19.35
C ASP A 87 -4.21 -2.89 -19.35
N SER A 88 -4.60 -3.99 -18.71
CA SER A 88 -6.00 -4.32 -18.48
C SER A 88 -6.70 -3.29 -17.56
N LEU A 89 -6.05 -2.85 -16.49
CA LEU A 89 -6.57 -1.79 -15.61
C LEU A 89 -6.69 -0.45 -16.37
N LYS A 90 -5.73 -0.13 -17.24
CA LYS A 90 -5.80 1.07 -18.09
C LYS A 90 -6.99 1.00 -19.04
N ALA A 91 -7.25 -0.14 -19.69
CA ALA A 91 -8.42 -0.35 -20.54
C ALA A 91 -9.75 -0.20 -19.75
N GLU A 92 -9.72 -0.47 -18.45
CA GLU A 92 -10.85 -0.34 -17.54
C GLU A 92 -10.91 1.04 -16.83
N GLY A 93 -10.09 2.02 -17.26
CA GLY A 93 -10.12 3.41 -16.80
C GLY A 93 -9.25 3.72 -15.57
N LEU A 94 -8.36 2.79 -15.16
CA LEU A 94 -7.42 3.02 -14.05
C LEU A 94 -5.98 2.90 -14.57
N GLU A 95 -5.32 4.03 -14.80
CA GLU A 95 -4.01 4.11 -15.41
C GLU A 95 -2.88 4.22 -14.38
N PHE A 96 -1.83 3.40 -14.55
CA PHE A 96 -0.59 3.42 -13.79
C PHE A 96 0.61 3.55 -14.73
N PRO A 97 1.04 4.78 -15.08
CA PRO A 97 2.16 5.00 -16.00
C PRO A 97 3.50 4.48 -15.47
N TYR A 98 3.65 4.43 -14.15
CA TYR A 98 4.90 4.07 -13.49
C TYR A 98 4.76 2.75 -12.74
N TRP A 99 5.80 1.95 -12.77
CA TRP A 99 5.81 0.64 -12.11
C TRP A 99 7.21 0.23 -11.69
N GLU A 100 7.28 -0.68 -10.73
CA GLU A 100 8.49 -1.39 -10.31
C GLU A 100 8.17 -2.87 -10.14
N HIS A 101 9.13 -3.74 -10.47
CA HIS A 101 9.03 -5.18 -10.29
C HIS A 101 10.31 -5.68 -9.65
N VAL A 102 10.21 -6.30 -8.49
CA VAL A 102 11.36 -6.75 -7.69
C VAL A 102 11.36 -8.26 -7.61
N ALA A 103 12.26 -8.89 -8.36
CA ALA A 103 12.49 -10.32 -8.33
C ALA A 103 13.49 -10.65 -7.21
N GLY A 104 13.01 -11.35 -6.18
CA GLY A 104 13.86 -11.90 -5.11
C GLY A 104 14.44 -13.27 -5.48
N PHE A 105 14.73 -14.07 -4.46
CA PHE A 105 15.24 -15.44 -4.63
C PHE A 105 14.15 -16.41 -5.13
N ASP A 106 12.88 -16.20 -4.75
CA ASP A 106 11.74 -16.94 -5.32
C ASP A 106 11.60 -16.59 -6.79
N THR A 107 11.67 -17.61 -7.67
CA THR A 107 11.64 -17.43 -9.13
C THR A 107 10.23 -17.37 -9.70
N ASN A 108 9.20 -17.57 -8.90
CA ASN A 108 7.82 -17.69 -9.34
C ASN A 108 6.95 -16.49 -8.98
N ILE A 109 7.12 -15.98 -7.75
CA ILE A 109 6.29 -14.90 -7.22
C ILE A 109 7.17 -13.77 -6.66
N HIS A 110 6.77 -12.56 -6.94
CA HIS A 110 7.55 -11.36 -6.72
C HIS A 110 6.71 -10.29 -6.04
N VAL A 111 7.35 -9.23 -5.57
CA VAL A 111 6.67 -8.00 -5.19
C VAL A 111 6.73 -6.99 -6.34
N ALA A 112 5.69 -6.19 -6.48
CA ALA A 112 5.64 -5.15 -7.50
C ALA A 112 4.90 -3.91 -7.01
N ILE A 113 5.08 -2.81 -7.72
CA ILE A 113 4.42 -1.53 -7.44
C ILE A 113 3.87 -1.00 -8.75
N LEU A 114 2.61 -0.56 -8.73
CA LEU A 114 1.99 0.26 -9.78
C LEU A 114 1.74 1.65 -9.20
N SER A 115 2.02 2.71 -9.96
CA SER A 115 1.85 4.09 -9.50
C SER A 115 1.33 5.01 -10.59
N ARG A 116 0.38 5.88 -10.23
CA ARG A 116 -0.05 7.02 -11.04
C ARG A 116 0.97 8.15 -11.01
N PHE A 117 1.80 8.18 -9.96
CA PHE A 117 2.79 9.21 -9.73
C PHE A 117 4.19 8.74 -10.15
N PRO A 118 5.07 9.67 -10.56
CA PRO A 118 6.46 9.33 -10.88
C PRO A 118 7.17 8.62 -9.73
N LEU A 119 7.98 7.61 -10.08
CA LEU A 119 8.91 6.94 -9.18
C LEU A 119 10.29 7.58 -9.37
N SER A 120 10.67 8.49 -8.48
CA SER A 120 11.89 9.30 -8.60
C SER A 120 13.16 8.54 -8.20
N SER A 121 13.01 7.50 -7.39
CA SER A 121 14.11 6.60 -6.99
C SER A 121 13.59 5.16 -6.88
N ARG A 122 14.46 4.19 -7.16
CA ARG A 122 14.18 2.75 -7.02
C ARG A 122 15.37 2.08 -6.36
N ARG A 123 15.10 1.37 -5.28
CA ARG A 123 16.08 0.66 -4.46
C ARG A 123 15.61 -0.78 -4.21
N PRO A 124 15.72 -1.68 -5.21
CA PRO A 124 15.30 -3.07 -5.04
C PRO A 124 16.29 -3.82 -4.15
N HIS A 125 15.78 -4.43 -3.08
CA HIS A 125 16.53 -5.27 -2.15
C HIS A 125 16.33 -6.73 -2.54
N THR A 126 17.22 -7.28 -3.37
CA THR A 126 17.07 -8.62 -3.98
C THR A 126 18.10 -9.64 -3.48
N ASN A 127 19.17 -9.17 -2.82
CA ASN A 127 20.30 -10.00 -2.42
C ASN A 127 20.48 -10.10 -0.90
N ASP A 128 19.50 -9.67 -0.14
CA ASP A 128 19.57 -9.72 1.32
C ASP A 128 19.59 -11.14 1.82
N ASN A 129 20.48 -11.40 2.76
CA ASN A 129 20.68 -12.74 3.30
C ASN A 129 20.90 -12.70 4.82
N PHE A 130 20.67 -13.84 5.46
CA PHE A 130 20.80 -14.02 6.89
C PHE A 130 21.38 -15.40 7.21
N LEU A 131 21.82 -15.59 8.45
CA LEU A 131 22.28 -16.90 8.95
C LEU A 131 21.21 -17.48 9.86
N LEU A 132 20.82 -18.72 9.58
CA LEU A 132 19.85 -19.47 10.40
C LEU A 132 20.29 -20.93 10.46
N GLY A 133 20.41 -21.49 11.67
CA GLY A 133 20.86 -22.87 11.86
C GLY A 133 22.22 -23.17 11.23
N GLY A 134 23.13 -22.20 11.18
CA GLY A 134 24.47 -22.35 10.53
C GLY A 134 24.43 -22.30 9.01
N ARG A 135 23.27 -22.06 8.39
CA ARG A 135 23.11 -21.94 6.94
C ARG A 135 22.88 -20.48 6.53
N ARG A 136 23.43 -20.09 5.37
CA ARG A 136 23.13 -18.79 4.75
C ARG A 136 21.90 -18.93 3.88
N LEU A 137 20.82 -18.28 4.30
CA LEU A 137 19.55 -18.19 3.56
C LEU A 137 19.39 -16.79 2.97
N ARG A 138 18.49 -16.63 2.02
CA ARG A 138 18.17 -15.35 1.36
C ARG A 138 16.71 -14.96 1.65
N ALA A 139 16.45 -13.66 1.71
CA ALA A 139 15.08 -13.17 1.71
C ALA A 139 14.35 -13.65 0.45
N SER A 140 13.24 -14.35 0.63
CA SER A 140 12.60 -15.13 -0.44
C SER A 140 12.15 -14.25 -1.60
N ARG A 141 11.42 -13.15 -1.33
CA ARG A 141 10.80 -12.31 -2.37
C ARG A 141 11.51 -10.98 -2.55
N GLY A 142 12.49 -10.65 -1.69
CA GLY A 142 13.11 -9.34 -1.64
C GLY A 142 12.14 -8.25 -1.16
N PHE A 143 12.61 -6.99 -1.20
CA PHE A 143 11.79 -5.85 -0.84
C PHE A 143 11.88 -4.80 -1.94
N GLY A 144 10.74 -4.20 -2.31
CA GLY A 144 10.68 -3.10 -3.27
C GLY A 144 10.63 -1.78 -2.53
N GLU A 145 11.63 -0.93 -2.70
CA GLU A 145 11.69 0.41 -2.12
C GLU A 145 11.72 1.44 -3.23
N VAL A 146 10.78 2.39 -3.21
CA VAL A 146 10.67 3.48 -4.20
C VAL A 146 10.32 4.79 -3.55
N ASP A 147 10.82 5.90 -4.11
CA ASP A 147 10.36 7.24 -3.77
C ASP A 147 9.28 7.68 -4.77
N VAL A 148 8.10 8.00 -4.25
CA VAL A 148 6.90 8.39 -5.01
C VAL A 148 6.72 9.90 -4.92
N GLN A 149 6.69 10.58 -6.07
CA GLN A 149 6.50 12.03 -6.16
C GLN A 149 5.04 12.36 -6.44
N VAL A 150 4.25 12.67 -5.41
CA VAL A 150 2.81 12.97 -5.54
C VAL A 150 2.59 14.33 -6.21
N ASN A 151 3.35 15.34 -5.78
CA ASN A 151 3.39 16.68 -6.38
C ASN A 151 4.74 17.34 -6.02
N PRO A 152 5.07 18.53 -6.53
CA PRO A 152 6.39 19.16 -6.29
C PRO A 152 6.77 19.36 -4.81
N ARG A 153 5.79 19.33 -3.88
CA ARG A 153 5.99 19.55 -2.44
C ARG A 153 5.68 18.31 -1.59
N CYS A 154 5.18 17.24 -2.20
CA CYS A 154 4.80 16.03 -1.48
C CYS A 154 5.41 14.80 -2.15
N SER A 155 6.31 14.14 -1.44
CA SER A 155 6.86 12.83 -1.79
C SER A 155 6.87 11.92 -0.58
N PHE A 156 6.93 10.62 -0.80
CA PHE A 156 7.08 9.64 0.26
C PHE A 156 7.84 8.42 -0.25
N THR A 157 8.47 7.68 0.66
CA THR A 157 9.07 6.39 0.36
C THR A 157 8.05 5.28 0.61
N LEU A 158 7.85 4.40 -0.36
CA LEU A 158 7.08 3.17 -0.22
C LEU A 158 8.04 1.98 -0.20
N ILE A 159 7.96 1.17 0.87
CA ILE A 159 8.60 -0.14 0.93
C ILE A 159 7.51 -1.20 0.89
N THR A 160 7.57 -2.11 -0.11
CA THR A 160 6.68 -3.27 -0.17
C THR A 160 7.41 -4.54 0.17
N ALA A 161 6.74 -5.42 0.92
CA ALA A 161 7.28 -6.67 1.40
C ALA A 161 6.27 -7.83 1.25
N HIS A 162 6.81 -9.04 1.06
CA HIS A 162 6.07 -10.28 1.20
C HIS A 162 6.96 -11.24 2.00
N LEU A 163 6.74 -11.32 3.31
CA LEU A 163 7.57 -12.14 4.20
C LEU A 163 7.28 -13.63 4.02
N LYS A 164 8.19 -14.46 4.49
CA LYS A 164 8.08 -15.93 4.44
C LYS A 164 6.73 -16.44 4.91
N SER A 165 6.07 -17.23 4.09
CA SER A 165 4.77 -17.82 4.41
C SER A 165 4.87 -18.87 5.53
N LYS A 166 3.72 -19.26 6.08
CA LYS A 166 3.64 -20.34 7.10
C LYS A 166 3.77 -21.75 6.51
N ARG A 167 3.96 -21.86 5.19
CA ARG A 167 4.17 -23.17 4.54
C ARG A 167 5.50 -23.78 5.01
N PRO A 168 5.49 -24.97 5.61
CA PRO A 168 6.71 -25.65 6.04
C PRO A 168 7.67 -25.89 4.87
N VAL A 169 8.95 -25.76 5.15
CA VAL A 169 10.06 -26.10 4.24
C VAL A 169 11.08 -26.93 5.00
N PRO A 170 11.82 -27.84 4.32
CA PRO A 170 12.80 -28.71 4.99
C PRO A 170 14.02 -27.96 5.51
N GLU A 171 14.32 -26.79 4.94
CA GLU A 171 15.57 -26.07 5.15
C GLU A 171 15.68 -25.40 6.51
N ALA A 172 14.56 -24.89 7.03
CA ALA A 172 14.50 -24.19 8.30
C ALA A 172 13.06 -24.04 8.83
N ASP A 173 12.91 -23.61 10.08
CA ASP A 173 11.61 -23.22 10.62
C ASP A 173 11.11 -21.93 9.96
N GLN A 174 9.92 -21.97 9.38
CA GLN A 174 9.38 -20.85 8.62
C GLN A 174 9.07 -19.62 9.50
N ALA A 175 8.84 -19.79 10.80
CA ALA A 175 8.62 -18.63 11.69
C ALA A 175 9.95 -17.93 12.00
N GLU A 176 11.04 -18.69 12.13
CA GLU A 176 12.38 -18.14 12.29
C GLU A 176 12.84 -17.46 11.00
N GLU A 177 12.65 -18.07 9.81
CA GLU A 177 12.94 -17.43 8.53
C GLU A 177 12.21 -16.10 8.40
N ARG A 178 10.90 -16.07 8.67
CA ARG A 178 10.08 -14.87 8.62
C ARG A 178 10.56 -13.80 9.59
N LEU A 179 11.03 -14.19 10.78
CA LEU A 179 11.60 -13.26 11.74
C LEU A 179 12.90 -12.63 11.23
N GLU A 180 13.78 -13.43 10.61
CA GLU A 180 15.02 -12.90 10.02
C GLU A 180 14.74 -11.95 8.84
N GLU A 181 13.80 -12.30 7.95
CA GLU A 181 13.34 -11.38 6.89
C GLU A 181 12.75 -10.08 7.48
N ALA A 182 11.99 -10.17 8.57
CA ALA A 182 11.47 -9.01 9.28
C ALA A 182 12.57 -8.13 9.90
N LYS A 183 13.67 -8.72 10.37
CA LYS A 183 14.84 -7.97 10.87
C LYS A 183 15.55 -7.23 9.75
N ILE A 184 15.69 -7.84 8.56
CA ILE A 184 16.26 -7.17 7.38
C ILE A 184 15.38 -5.98 7.01
N LEU A 185 14.08 -6.19 6.82
CA LEU A 185 13.13 -5.12 6.51
C LEU A 185 13.20 -3.99 7.55
N ARG A 186 13.29 -4.33 8.84
CA ARG A 186 13.45 -3.35 9.91
C ARG A 186 14.76 -2.57 9.79
N GLY A 187 15.85 -3.22 9.39
CA GLY A 187 17.14 -2.59 9.12
C GLY A 187 17.05 -1.52 8.03
N ILE A 188 16.37 -1.82 6.92
CA ILE A 188 16.10 -0.87 5.81
C ILE A 188 15.32 0.34 6.34
N ILE A 189 14.19 0.11 7.01
CA ILE A 189 13.37 1.16 7.63
C ILE A 189 14.18 2.04 8.59
N GLN A 190 15.03 1.43 9.40
CA GLN A 190 15.86 2.16 10.36
C GLN A 190 16.93 3.02 9.68
N ALA A 191 17.52 2.54 8.59
CA ALA A 191 18.49 3.30 7.80
C ALA A 191 17.86 4.57 7.24
N ASP A 192 16.67 4.47 6.63
CA ASP A 192 15.93 5.61 6.09
C ASP A 192 15.56 6.63 7.18
N LEU A 193 14.99 6.14 8.30
CA LEU A 193 14.58 7.00 9.40
C LEU A 193 15.76 7.56 10.20
N ALA A 194 16.92 6.92 10.17
CA ALA A 194 18.16 7.47 10.73
C ALA A 194 18.71 8.60 9.86
N ALA A 195 18.65 8.44 8.54
CA ALA A 195 19.06 9.47 7.58
C ALA A 195 18.09 10.69 7.64
N ASN A 196 16.79 10.45 7.74
CA ASN A 196 15.79 11.50 7.91
C ASN A 196 14.70 11.08 8.91
N PRO A 197 14.80 11.49 10.20
CA PRO A 197 13.80 11.15 11.22
C PRO A 197 12.37 11.63 10.96
N ARG A 198 12.18 12.55 10.03
CA ARG A 198 10.88 13.08 9.59
C ARG A 198 10.45 12.57 8.22
N ALA A 199 11.15 11.58 7.67
CA ALA A 199 10.79 11.01 6.38
C ALA A 199 9.34 10.51 6.36
N ASP A 200 8.63 10.84 5.31
CA ASP A 200 7.33 10.27 5.00
C ASP A 200 7.55 8.87 4.40
N LEU A 201 7.39 7.83 5.21
CA LEU A 201 7.63 6.45 4.80
C LEU A 201 6.40 5.58 5.09
N ILE A 202 6.04 4.76 4.11
CA ILE A 202 4.99 3.74 4.18
C ILE A 202 5.64 2.37 3.98
N VAL A 203 5.33 1.42 4.85
CA VAL A 203 5.69 0.01 4.65
C VAL A 203 4.40 -0.77 4.48
N ALA A 204 4.23 -1.42 3.33
CA ALA A 204 3.00 -2.11 2.99
C ALA A 204 3.26 -3.51 2.40
N GLY A 205 2.39 -4.46 2.69
CA GLY A 205 2.47 -5.80 2.13
C GLY A 205 1.89 -6.88 2.99
N ASP A 206 2.11 -8.11 2.55
CA ASP A 206 1.76 -9.33 3.26
C ASP A 206 2.93 -9.75 4.17
N PHE A 207 2.73 -9.65 5.47
CA PHE A 207 3.75 -10.04 6.45
C PHE A 207 3.61 -11.50 6.91
N ASN A 208 2.61 -12.22 6.38
CA ASN A 208 2.36 -13.63 6.65
C ASN A 208 2.25 -13.97 8.15
N ASP A 209 1.92 -12.97 8.98
CA ASP A 209 1.76 -13.16 10.42
C ASP A 209 0.83 -12.12 11.05
N THR A 210 0.38 -12.41 12.26
CA THR A 210 -0.54 -11.55 13.00
C THR A 210 0.20 -10.47 13.80
N LYS A 211 -0.50 -9.42 14.20
CA LYS A 211 0.06 -8.24 14.90
C LYS A 211 0.86 -8.57 16.19
N ASP A 212 0.59 -9.71 16.81
CA ASP A 212 1.23 -10.10 18.08
C ASP A 212 2.47 -10.99 17.88
N SER A 213 2.76 -11.39 16.65
CA SER A 213 3.95 -12.20 16.31
C SER A 213 5.26 -11.41 16.50
N ALA A 214 6.36 -12.16 16.63
CA ALA A 214 7.69 -11.59 16.72
C ALA A 214 8.08 -10.84 15.44
N SER A 215 7.73 -11.38 14.27
CA SER A 215 8.02 -10.80 12.95
C SER A 215 7.34 -9.44 12.77
N VAL A 216 6.03 -9.33 12.98
CA VAL A 216 5.28 -8.08 12.83
C VAL A 216 5.70 -7.04 13.86
N LYS A 217 5.91 -7.44 15.13
CA LYS A 217 6.44 -6.55 16.17
C LYS A 217 7.84 -6.02 15.83
N THR A 218 8.68 -6.84 15.17
CA THR A 218 10.00 -6.42 14.71
C THR A 218 9.89 -5.35 13.62
N VAL A 219 9.03 -5.55 12.60
CA VAL A 219 8.82 -4.53 11.55
C VAL A 219 8.28 -3.24 12.13
N ILE A 220 7.26 -3.29 13.00
CA ILE A 220 6.70 -2.10 13.68
C ILE A 220 7.78 -1.38 14.48
N GLY A 221 8.64 -2.12 15.17
CA GLY A 221 9.74 -1.57 15.97
C GLY A 221 9.29 -0.87 17.24
N ARG A 222 10.21 -0.12 17.86
CA ARG A 222 10.04 0.57 19.16
C ARG A 222 10.68 1.96 19.13
N GLY A 223 10.36 2.75 20.15
CA GLY A 223 10.97 4.09 20.38
C GLY A 223 10.60 5.09 19.30
N ARG A 224 11.51 6.04 19.02
CA ARG A 224 11.27 7.16 18.09
C ARG A 224 10.95 6.76 16.65
N PHE A 225 11.39 5.58 16.23
CA PHE A 225 11.17 5.03 14.89
C PHE A 225 10.10 3.92 14.86
N LYS A 226 9.23 3.88 15.88
CA LYS A 226 8.08 2.98 15.88
C LYS A 226 7.12 3.39 14.77
N LEU A 227 6.71 2.42 13.95
CA LEU A 227 5.69 2.64 12.93
C LEU A 227 4.28 2.59 13.53
N LEU A 228 3.39 3.39 12.99
CA LEU A 228 1.95 3.35 13.25
C LEU A 228 1.30 2.32 12.34
N ASP A 229 0.54 1.40 12.89
CA ASP A 229 -0.31 0.48 12.15
C ASP A 229 -1.66 1.15 11.85
N THR A 230 -1.97 1.38 10.58
CA THR A 230 -3.23 2.02 10.15
C THR A 230 -4.46 1.17 10.44
N ARG A 231 -4.30 -0.13 10.58
CA ARG A 231 -5.35 -1.11 10.88
C ARG A 231 -6.65 -0.84 10.10
N PRO A 232 -6.64 -0.87 8.75
CA PRO A 232 -7.85 -0.67 7.97
C PRO A 232 -8.92 -1.69 8.34
N ALA A 233 -10.19 -1.26 8.30
CA ALA A 233 -11.34 -2.10 8.66
C ALA A 233 -12.41 -2.04 7.58
N GLU A 234 -13.33 -3.00 7.56
CA GLU A 234 -14.51 -2.92 6.72
C GLU A 234 -15.37 -1.70 7.05
N ARG A 235 -15.99 -1.12 6.03
CA ARG A 235 -17.01 -0.07 6.18
C ARG A 235 -18.41 -0.70 6.31
N ASN A 236 -18.62 -1.44 7.38
CA ASN A 236 -19.84 -2.21 7.60
C ASN A 236 -20.79 -1.62 8.66
N GLY A 237 -20.49 -0.44 9.18
CA GLY A 237 -21.30 0.21 10.22
C GLY A 237 -21.00 -0.25 11.66
N ASP A 238 -20.18 -1.30 11.86
CA ASP A 238 -19.85 -1.83 13.19
C ASP A 238 -18.75 -1.03 13.90
N ASN A 239 -18.60 0.24 13.52
CA ASN A 239 -17.58 1.12 14.06
C ASN A 239 -18.03 1.88 15.32
N ALA A 240 -19.28 1.71 15.74
CA ALA A 240 -19.79 2.33 16.94
C ALA A 240 -19.16 1.69 18.19
N SER A 241 -18.53 2.51 19.01
CA SER A 241 -18.10 2.09 20.34
C SER A 241 -19.32 1.82 21.21
N ASN A 242 -19.36 0.65 21.83
CA ASN A 242 -20.33 0.33 22.87
C ASN A 242 -19.56 0.20 24.19
N PRO A 243 -19.40 1.27 24.96
CA PRO A 243 -18.63 1.22 26.21
C PRO A 243 -19.19 0.14 27.16
N PRO A 244 -18.32 -0.63 27.85
CA PRO A 244 -16.86 -0.48 27.94
C PRO A 244 -16.04 -1.22 26.85
N PHE A 245 -16.67 -1.65 25.75
CA PHE A 245 -16.04 -2.48 24.73
C PHE A 245 -15.44 -1.64 23.61
N GLU A 246 -14.30 -2.12 23.09
CA GLU A 246 -13.70 -1.58 21.86
C GLU A 246 -14.64 -1.75 20.64
N PRO A 247 -14.55 -0.87 19.63
CA PRO A 247 -15.31 -1.02 18.39
C PRO A 247 -15.10 -2.39 17.75
N ARG A 248 -16.16 -3.05 17.33
CA ARG A 248 -16.13 -4.37 16.68
C ARG A 248 -15.81 -4.23 15.20
N THR A 249 -14.62 -3.70 14.86
CA THR A 249 -14.21 -3.52 13.47
C THR A 249 -13.67 -4.81 12.87
N ILE A 250 -14.12 -5.16 11.66
CA ILE A 250 -13.63 -6.32 10.91
C ILE A 250 -12.38 -5.91 10.16
N THR A 251 -11.24 -6.51 10.49
CA THR A 251 -9.91 -6.16 9.98
C THR A 251 -9.15 -7.31 9.35
N TRP A 252 -9.71 -8.53 9.30
CA TRP A 252 -9.03 -9.66 8.69
C TRP A 252 -8.85 -9.42 7.19
N THR A 253 -7.75 -9.94 6.64
CA THR A 253 -7.37 -9.75 5.23
C THR A 253 -7.13 -11.05 4.49
N HIS A 254 -6.99 -12.16 5.18
CA HIS A 254 -6.73 -13.48 4.61
C HIS A 254 -7.68 -14.53 5.16
N TYR A 255 -8.19 -15.38 4.28
CA TYR A 255 -9.00 -16.56 4.62
C TYR A 255 -8.26 -17.83 4.23
N TYR A 256 -7.99 -18.69 5.22
CA TYR A 256 -7.38 -19.99 4.98
C TYR A 256 -8.44 -21.08 5.00
N GLY A 257 -8.91 -21.47 3.81
CA GLY A 257 -10.05 -22.38 3.64
C GLY A 257 -9.83 -23.81 4.12
N LYS A 258 -8.58 -24.26 4.36
CA LYS A 258 -8.33 -25.59 4.92
C LYS A 258 -8.66 -25.71 6.41
N GLU A 259 -8.63 -24.60 7.13
CA GLU A 259 -8.83 -24.55 8.58
C GLU A 259 -9.97 -23.59 8.97
N ASP A 260 -10.69 -23.05 7.98
CA ASP A 260 -11.75 -22.05 8.18
C ASP A 260 -11.31 -20.87 9.05
N THR A 261 -10.05 -20.44 8.90
CA THR A 261 -9.47 -19.38 9.72
C THR A 261 -9.36 -18.06 8.99
N TYR A 262 -9.64 -16.98 9.72
CA TYR A 262 -9.52 -15.61 9.25
C TYR A 262 -8.41 -14.90 9.99
N SER A 263 -7.47 -14.30 9.28
CA SER A 263 -6.31 -13.62 9.85
C SER A 263 -6.06 -12.28 9.20
N ARG A 264 -5.50 -11.33 9.95
CA ARG A 264 -4.95 -10.11 9.38
C ARG A 264 -3.46 -10.31 9.14
N LEU A 265 -3.07 -10.47 7.87
CA LEU A 265 -1.70 -10.72 7.43
C LEU A 265 -1.13 -9.53 6.65
N ASP A 266 -2.00 -8.68 6.08
CA ASP A 266 -1.63 -7.52 5.29
C ASP A 266 -1.62 -6.24 6.13
N TYR A 267 -0.62 -5.39 5.90
CA TYR A 267 -0.39 -4.20 6.70
C TYR A 267 -0.07 -2.99 5.82
N ILE A 268 -0.45 -1.81 6.31
CA ILE A 268 0.05 -0.50 5.87
C ILE A 268 0.52 0.20 7.14
N LEU A 269 1.85 0.30 7.29
CA LEU A 269 2.52 0.87 8.44
C LEU A 269 3.14 2.22 8.06
N LEU A 270 3.07 3.19 8.94
CA LEU A 270 3.47 4.57 8.69
C LEU A 270 4.61 5.00 9.61
N SER A 271 5.59 5.71 9.07
CA SER A 271 6.55 6.46 9.88
C SER A 271 5.84 7.57 10.68
N PRO A 272 6.46 8.10 11.74
CA PRO A 272 5.92 9.25 12.45
C PRO A 272 5.66 10.47 11.55
N GLY A 273 6.51 10.71 10.52
CA GLY A 273 6.28 11.75 9.51
C GLY A 273 4.99 11.52 8.75
N MET A 274 4.84 10.33 8.18
CA MET A 274 3.70 9.98 7.34
C MET A 274 2.38 9.88 8.13
N ALA A 275 2.44 9.47 9.39
CA ALA A 275 1.27 9.29 10.24
C ALA A 275 0.40 10.56 10.34
N GLY A 276 1.00 11.72 10.26
CA GLY A 276 0.22 12.93 10.33
C GLY A 276 -0.44 13.36 9.03
N LYS A 277 -0.10 12.73 7.92
CA LYS A 277 -0.80 12.92 6.64
C LYS A 277 -1.94 11.93 6.45
N TRP A 278 -2.02 10.91 7.30
CA TRP A 278 -3.01 9.85 7.20
C TRP A 278 -4.44 10.36 7.46
N VAL A 279 -5.38 9.90 6.62
CA VAL A 279 -6.83 10.18 6.71
C VAL A 279 -7.55 8.89 7.11
N PRO A 280 -7.75 8.64 8.42
CA PRO A 280 -8.28 7.36 8.90
C PRO A 280 -9.65 7.00 8.31
N GLY A 281 -10.56 7.98 8.20
CA GLY A 281 -11.93 7.78 7.70
C GLY A 281 -12.02 7.26 6.26
N ASP A 282 -10.96 7.47 5.48
CA ASP A 282 -10.88 7.01 4.08
C ASP A 282 -10.03 5.75 3.89
N SER A 283 -9.56 5.16 4.99
CA SER A 283 -8.81 3.89 4.99
C SER A 283 -9.75 2.72 5.26
N CYS A 284 -9.66 1.63 4.48
CA CYS A 284 -10.55 0.48 4.66
C CYS A 284 -9.98 -0.82 4.10
N VAL A 285 -10.59 -1.94 4.52
CA VAL A 285 -10.56 -3.22 3.81
C VAL A 285 -11.59 -3.13 2.70
N VAL A 286 -11.20 -3.43 1.46
CA VAL A 286 -12.12 -3.41 0.31
C VAL A 286 -13.04 -4.63 0.37
N THR A 287 -14.34 -4.35 0.31
CA THR A 287 -15.38 -5.38 0.32
C THR A 287 -16.18 -5.30 -0.97
N ILE A 288 -16.09 -6.34 -1.80
CA ILE A 288 -16.91 -6.52 -3.00
C ILE A 288 -17.49 -7.94 -2.99
N PRO A 289 -18.61 -8.19 -3.68
CA PRO A 289 -19.16 -9.55 -3.81
C PRO A 289 -18.15 -10.50 -4.45
N ASN A 290 -18.07 -11.73 -3.90
CA ASN A 290 -17.26 -12.81 -4.44
C ASN A 290 -15.75 -12.45 -4.58
N TRP A 291 -15.21 -11.61 -3.70
CA TRP A 291 -13.83 -11.19 -3.70
C TRP A 291 -12.86 -12.38 -3.73
N GLY A 292 -13.18 -13.47 -3.04
CA GLY A 292 -12.38 -14.70 -2.95
C GLY A 292 -12.18 -15.44 -4.28
N VAL A 293 -12.89 -15.09 -5.35
CA VAL A 293 -12.58 -15.58 -6.71
C VAL A 293 -11.25 -15.01 -7.19
N GLY A 294 -10.90 -13.80 -6.75
CA GLY A 294 -9.69 -13.10 -7.16
C GLY A 294 -8.45 -13.48 -6.37
N SER A 295 -8.58 -13.67 -5.06
CA SER A 295 -7.47 -13.98 -4.15
C SER A 295 -8.02 -14.49 -2.82
N ASP A 296 -7.25 -15.26 -2.08
CA ASP A 296 -7.49 -15.60 -0.69
C ASP A 296 -7.17 -14.43 0.27
N HIS A 297 -6.60 -13.34 -0.26
CA HIS A 297 -6.41 -12.08 0.44
C HIS A 297 -7.42 -11.01 0.03
N ARG A 298 -7.63 -10.04 0.91
CA ARG A 298 -8.45 -8.85 0.68
C ARG A 298 -7.57 -7.62 0.55
N LEU A 299 -7.81 -6.81 -0.47
CA LEU A 299 -7.11 -5.55 -0.66
C LEU A 299 -7.40 -4.59 0.48
N ILE A 300 -6.36 -3.96 1.01
CA ILE A 300 -6.47 -2.87 1.98
C ILE A 300 -5.94 -1.57 1.39
N VAL A 301 -6.55 -0.46 1.77
CA VAL A 301 -6.20 0.88 1.30
C VAL A 301 -6.15 1.88 2.45
N ALA A 302 -5.17 2.78 2.40
CA ALA A 302 -5.09 3.94 3.27
C ALA A 302 -5.02 5.22 2.44
N ALA A 303 -5.67 6.28 2.93
CA ALA A 303 -5.71 7.58 2.29
C ALA A 303 -4.84 8.60 3.05
N PHE A 304 -4.28 9.55 2.30
CA PHE A 304 -3.34 10.54 2.80
C PHE A 304 -3.60 11.91 2.19
N SER A 305 -3.31 12.96 2.96
CA SER A 305 -3.31 14.34 2.47
C SER A 305 -1.97 14.66 1.79
N ALA A 306 -2.01 15.22 0.60
CA ALA A 306 -0.84 15.72 -0.13
C ALA A 306 -0.58 17.21 0.13
N GLY A 307 -1.37 17.87 0.98
CA GLY A 307 -1.16 19.26 1.41
C GLY A 307 -0.03 19.38 2.44
N GLU A 308 0.52 20.60 2.57
CA GLU A 308 1.38 20.95 3.69
C GLU A 308 0.56 20.96 5.00
N ARG A 309 1.22 20.60 6.09
CA ARG A 309 0.73 20.85 7.46
C ARG A 309 0.95 22.28 7.83
#